data_ea358e6e3287de450d1e91e591bdeb90
#
_entry.id   ea358e6e3287de450d1e91e591bdeb90
#
_cell.length_a   1.000
_cell.length_b   1.000
_cell.length_c   1.000
_cell.angle_alpha   90.00
_cell.angle_beta   90.00
_cell.angle_gamma   90.00
#
_symmetry.space_group_name_H-M   'P 1'
#
loop_
_entity.id
_entity.type
_entity.pdbx_description
1 polymer ?
#
loop_
_entity_poly.entity_id
_entity_poly.type
_entity_poly.pdbx_seq_one_letter_code
_entity_poly.pdbx_strand_id
1 'polypeptide(L)'
;MNRPELLMPAGNVEKLKYAIKYGADAVYLGVVDFSLRAMRKGELITLDNLKTAISTAQQMGAKAYLTLNIFGFNSDIKALEKAMDVIAESKPDALIISDVGIMRLAKKYMPNTDIHVSTQANILNYEAVRFWQDMGATRAILARELPIQDVAEIKQKVPEMELECFIHGAQCVSFSGRCLLSDYMTNGERKANSGNCSQPCRWSYKLVEETRPGQYYEIEENEKGTHILSTKDLCLVKHLKEMIEAGIDSFKVEGRTKSLYYVSAVAKAYREAIDTVLANPNADMQPYYDELLKVGNRGYTTGFYL
;
A
#
# COMPACT_ATOMS: atom_id res chain seq x y z
N MET A 1 20.89 9.39 10.91
CA MET A 1 19.62 8.75 10.49
C MET A 1 19.84 8.06 9.16
N ASN A 2 19.39 6.81 8.99
CA ASN A 2 19.42 6.16 7.67
C ASN A 2 18.34 6.77 6.79
N ARG A 3 18.66 6.96 5.49
CA ARG A 3 17.68 7.45 4.51
C ARG A 3 16.69 6.32 4.17
N PRO A 4 15.40 6.47 4.47
CA PRO A 4 14.41 5.47 4.08
C PRO A 4 14.16 5.50 2.57
N GLU A 5 13.84 4.33 2.02
CA GLU A 5 13.36 4.20 0.65
C GLU A 5 11.99 4.88 0.48
N LEU A 6 11.79 5.67 -0.54
CA LEU A 6 10.47 6.18 -0.93
C LEU A 6 9.85 5.26 -1.97
N LEU A 7 8.85 4.47 -1.56
CA LEU A 7 8.15 3.50 -2.39
C LEU A 7 6.83 4.06 -2.90
N MET A 8 6.73 4.28 -4.20
CA MET A 8 5.58 4.91 -4.85
C MET A 8 4.70 3.91 -5.61
N PRO A 9 3.38 4.18 -5.69
CA PRO A 9 2.47 3.34 -6.45
C PRO A 9 2.61 3.57 -7.96
N ALA A 10 2.62 2.48 -8.74
CA ALA A 10 2.60 2.51 -10.19
C ALA A 10 1.38 1.74 -10.74
N GLY A 11 0.31 2.46 -11.07
CA GLY A 11 -0.88 1.87 -11.67
C GLY A 11 -0.73 1.55 -13.15
N ASN A 12 0.18 2.21 -13.85
CA ASN A 12 0.56 1.98 -15.23
C ASN A 12 1.99 2.48 -15.49
N VAL A 13 2.52 2.26 -16.69
CA VAL A 13 3.90 2.62 -17.07
C VAL A 13 4.13 4.14 -17.04
N GLU A 14 3.13 4.95 -17.40
CA GLU A 14 3.26 6.40 -17.33
C GLU A 14 3.45 6.88 -15.88
N LYS A 15 2.57 6.44 -14.97
CA LYS A 15 2.67 6.77 -13.53
C LYS A 15 3.99 6.28 -12.91
N LEU A 16 4.47 5.11 -13.34
CA LEU A 16 5.78 4.58 -12.96
C LEU A 16 6.90 5.57 -13.29
N LYS A 17 6.96 6.02 -14.56
CA LYS A 17 7.98 6.97 -15.01
C LYS A 17 7.93 8.29 -14.24
N TYR A 18 6.73 8.82 -14.00
CA TYR A 18 6.57 10.06 -13.27
C TYR A 18 6.90 9.91 -11.77
N ALA A 19 6.52 8.80 -11.13
CA ALA A 19 6.92 8.53 -9.75
C ALA A 19 8.44 8.59 -9.58
N ILE A 20 9.19 7.90 -10.45
CA ILE A 20 10.65 7.88 -10.44
C ILE A 20 11.24 9.27 -10.75
N LYS A 21 10.73 9.95 -11.77
CA LYS A 21 11.16 11.30 -12.14
C LYS A 21 11.04 12.30 -10.99
N TYR A 22 10.05 12.11 -10.12
CA TYR A 22 9.80 12.96 -8.96
C TYR A 22 10.36 12.41 -7.64
N GLY A 23 11.28 11.45 -7.70
CA GLY A 23 12.14 11.06 -6.58
C GLY A 23 11.79 9.77 -5.87
N ALA A 24 10.98 8.89 -6.47
CA ALA A 24 10.80 7.54 -5.95
C ALA A 24 12.10 6.73 -6.09
N ASP A 25 12.50 6.05 -5.01
CA ASP A 25 13.60 5.09 -5.01
C ASP A 25 13.14 3.72 -5.54
N ALA A 26 11.86 3.41 -5.31
CA ALA A 26 11.23 2.18 -5.78
C ALA A 26 9.77 2.42 -6.17
N VAL A 27 9.24 1.54 -7.01
CA VAL A 27 7.82 1.53 -7.40
C VAL A 27 7.22 0.15 -7.17
N TYR A 28 5.94 0.11 -6.75
CA TYR A 28 5.21 -1.14 -6.68
C TYR A 28 4.06 -1.15 -7.69
N LEU A 29 3.96 -2.25 -8.41
CA LEU A 29 3.01 -2.46 -9.49
C LEU A 29 2.32 -3.82 -9.33
N GLY A 30 1.26 -4.09 -10.08
CA GLY A 30 0.59 -5.37 -10.00
C GLY A 30 -0.13 -5.72 -11.28
N VAL A 31 -0.07 -6.97 -11.66
CA VAL A 31 -0.86 -7.53 -12.75
C VAL A 31 -2.32 -7.62 -12.32
N VAL A 32 -3.23 -7.33 -13.24
CA VAL A 32 -4.68 -7.20 -12.99
C VAL A 32 -5.26 -8.40 -12.26
N ASP A 33 -4.86 -9.61 -12.63
CA ASP A 33 -5.48 -10.85 -12.15
C ASP A 33 -4.94 -11.32 -10.78
N PHE A 34 -3.76 -10.86 -10.35
CA PHE A 34 -3.06 -11.38 -9.18
C PHE A 34 -2.76 -10.35 -8.10
N SER A 35 -3.35 -9.15 -8.23
CA SER A 35 -3.06 -8.05 -7.32
C SER A 35 -4.31 -7.38 -6.79
N LEU A 36 -4.30 -7.04 -5.50
CA LEU A 36 -5.32 -6.19 -4.91
C LEU A 36 -5.26 -4.80 -5.54
N ARG A 37 -6.43 -4.14 -5.70
CA ARG A 37 -6.57 -2.83 -6.35
C ARG A 37 -6.14 -2.80 -7.81
N ALA A 38 -6.54 -3.80 -8.58
CA ALA A 38 -6.44 -3.76 -10.02
C ALA A 38 -7.18 -2.53 -10.58
N MET A 39 -6.53 -1.79 -11.47
CA MET A 39 -7.19 -0.70 -12.18
C MET A 39 -8.24 -1.27 -13.15
N ARG A 40 -9.35 -0.54 -13.30
CA ARG A 40 -10.47 -0.98 -14.16
C ARG A 40 -10.55 -0.23 -15.49
N LYS A 41 -9.79 0.86 -15.64
CA LYS A 41 -9.79 1.73 -16.83
C LYS A 41 -8.39 2.26 -17.10
N GLY A 42 -8.04 2.41 -18.36
CA GLY A 42 -6.77 2.92 -18.84
C GLY A 42 -5.77 1.82 -19.22
N GLU A 43 -4.55 2.19 -19.47
CA GLU A 43 -3.46 1.26 -19.74
C GLU A 43 -3.10 0.49 -18.46
N LEU A 44 -3.39 -0.80 -18.47
CA LEU A 44 -3.16 -1.68 -17.32
C LEU A 44 -1.80 -2.36 -17.43
N ILE A 45 -1.24 -2.75 -16.28
CA ILE A 45 -0.13 -3.69 -16.27
C ILE A 45 -0.71 -5.10 -16.36
N THR A 46 -0.38 -5.77 -17.46
CA THR A 46 -0.76 -7.14 -17.79
C THR A 46 0.48 -8.01 -17.86
N LEU A 47 0.33 -9.32 -17.99
CA LEU A 47 1.48 -10.22 -18.20
C LEU A 47 2.28 -9.84 -19.47
N ASP A 48 1.60 -9.38 -20.53
CA ASP A 48 2.24 -9.04 -21.81
C ASP A 48 3.19 -7.83 -21.71
N ASN A 49 2.87 -6.84 -20.86
CA ASN A 49 3.68 -5.64 -20.70
C ASN A 49 4.48 -5.59 -19.39
N LEU A 50 4.38 -6.62 -18.54
CA LEU A 50 5.02 -6.67 -17.22
C LEU A 50 6.56 -6.50 -17.32
N LYS A 51 7.19 -7.25 -18.20
CA LYS A 51 8.64 -7.18 -18.42
C LYS A 51 9.08 -5.77 -18.84
N THR A 52 8.32 -5.13 -19.73
CA THR A 52 8.58 -3.75 -20.14
C THR A 52 8.41 -2.76 -18.99
N ALA A 53 7.38 -2.92 -18.17
CA ALA A 53 7.14 -2.05 -17.01
C ALA A 53 8.30 -2.15 -16.00
N ILE A 54 8.71 -3.37 -15.64
CA ILE A 54 9.80 -3.61 -14.68
C ILE A 54 11.12 -3.09 -15.23
N SER A 55 11.48 -3.45 -16.47
CA SER A 55 12.73 -2.99 -17.07
C SER A 55 12.79 -1.47 -17.23
N THR A 56 11.64 -0.81 -17.47
CA THR A 56 11.56 0.66 -17.52
C THR A 56 11.95 1.28 -16.17
N ALA A 57 11.43 0.74 -15.04
CA ALA A 57 11.80 1.23 -13.72
C ALA A 57 13.29 1.07 -13.44
N GLN A 58 13.83 -0.13 -13.71
CA GLN A 58 15.24 -0.47 -13.49
C GLN A 58 16.16 0.37 -14.35
N GLN A 59 15.84 0.60 -15.61
CA GLN A 59 16.61 1.50 -16.51
C GLN A 59 16.61 2.97 -16.06
N MET A 60 15.56 3.39 -15.33
CA MET A 60 15.48 4.71 -14.72
C MET A 60 16.17 4.77 -13.34
N GLY A 61 16.80 3.68 -12.87
CA GLY A 61 17.55 3.61 -11.63
C GLY A 61 16.71 3.33 -10.38
N ALA A 62 15.46 2.91 -10.52
CA ALA A 62 14.56 2.56 -9.41
C ALA A 62 14.29 1.06 -9.35
N LYS A 63 14.02 0.53 -8.14
CA LYS A 63 13.58 -0.85 -7.96
C LYS A 63 12.10 -0.99 -8.34
N ALA A 64 11.72 -2.19 -8.81
CA ALA A 64 10.35 -2.52 -9.20
C ALA A 64 9.85 -3.74 -8.43
N TYR A 65 8.84 -3.54 -7.57
CA TYR A 65 8.25 -4.60 -6.74
C TYR A 65 6.91 -5.04 -7.31
N LEU A 66 6.77 -6.33 -7.57
CA LEU A 66 5.54 -6.91 -8.11
C LEU A 66 4.61 -7.38 -6.99
N THR A 67 3.37 -6.90 -6.97
CA THR A 67 2.36 -7.36 -6.01
C THR A 67 1.65 -8.62 -6.51
N LEU A 68 1.75 -9.71 -5.73
CA LEU A 68 0.99 -10.94 -5.85
C LEU A 68 0.24 -11.17 -4.53
N ASN A 69 -0.58 -10.20 -4.15
CA ASN A 69 -1.09 -10.05 -2.79
C ASN A 69 -2.60 -10.28 -2.65
N ILE A 70 -3.21 -11.02 -3.56
CA ILE A 70 -4.56 -11.53 -3.40
C ILE A 70 -4.60 -12.63 -2.32
N PHE A 71 -5.78 -12.90 -1.76
CA PHE A 71 -6.04 -14.12 -1.00
C PHE A 71 -6.46 -15.21 -2.00
N GLY A 72 -5.51 -16.08 -2.36
CA GLY A 72 -5.65 -17.02 -3.47
C GLY A 72 -6.55 -18.22 -3.12
N PHE A 73 -7.63 -18.40 -3.88
CA PHE A 73 -8.34 -19.68 -3.93
C PHE A 73 -7.58 -20.67 -4.81
N ASN A 74 -7.95 -21.96 -4.77
CA ASN A 74 -7.31 -22.97 -5.59
C ASN A 74 -7.35 -22.68 -7.09
N SER A 75 -8.38 -22.00 -7.57
CA SER A 75 -8.46 -21.51 -8.96
C SER A 75 -7.39 -20.48 -9.28
N ASP A 76 -7.14 -19.55 -8.34
CA ASP A 76 -6.15 -18.48 -8.50
C ASP A 76 -4.74 -19.05 -8.47
N ILE A 77 -4.49 -20.03 -7.58
CA ILE A 77 -3.20 -20.75 -7.54
C ILE A 77 -2.91 -21.43 -8.87
N LYS A 78 -3.89 -22.12 -9.46
CA LYS A 78 -3.73 -22.77 -10.77
C LYS A 78 -3.49 -21.76 -11.91
N ALA A 79 -4.14 -20.60 -11.86
CA ALA A 79 -3.94 -19.53 -12.82
C ALA A 79 -2.56 -18.89 -12.66
N LEU A 80 -2.16 -18.60 -11.41
CA LEU A 80 -0.86 -18.03 -11.10
C LEU A 80 0.29 -18.97 -11.48
N GLU A 81 0.15 -20.27 -11.23
CA GLU A 81 1.16 -21.26 -11.61
C GLU A 81 1.47 -21.25 -13.11
N LYS A 82 0.46 -21.05 -13.96
CA LYS A 82 0.64 -20.91 -15.43
C LYS A 82 1.32 -19.59 -15.82
N ALA A 83 1.23 -18.56 -14.99
CA ALA A 83 1.83 -17.24 -15.25
C ALA A 83 3.25 -17.11 -14.68
N MET A 84 3.70 -18.04 -13.83
CA MET A 84 4.94 -17.90 -13.07
C MET A 84 6.19 -17.80 -13.94
N ASP A 85 6.24 -18.49 -15.08
CA ASP A 85 7.39 -18.39 -16.00
C ASP A 85 7.51 -16.99 -16.58
N VAL A 86 6.41 -16.38 -17.01
CA VAL A 86 6.37 -14.99 -17.52
C VAL A 86 6.74 -13.99 -16.42
N ILE A 87 6.26 -14.21 -15.20
CA ILE A 87 6.59 -13.39 -14.05
C ILE A 87 8.09 -13.49 -13.73
N ALA A 88 8.65 -14.69 -13.72
CA ALA A 88 10.08 -14.92 -13.46
C ALA A 88 10.97 -14.27 -14.53
N GLU A 89 10.59 -14.38 -15.81
CA GLU A 89 11.29 -13.72 -16.91
C GLU A 89 11.26 -12.19 -16.84
N SER A 90 10.29 -11.60 -16.16
CA SER A 90 10.18 -10.16 -15.97
C SER A 90 11.19 -9.60 -14.95
N LYS A 91 11.78 -10.47 -14.10
CA LYS A 91 12.83 -10.17 -13.11
C LYS A 91 12.49 -9.00 -12.18
N PRO A 92 11.39 -9.03 -11.41
CA PRO A 92 11.12 -8.02 -10.41
C PRO A 92 12.20 -8.06 -9.31
N ASP A 93 12.51 -6.90 -8.72
CA ASP A 93 13.47 -6.81 -7.62
C ASP A 93 12.95 -7.46 -6.34
N ALA A 94 11.62 -7.45 -6.14
CA ALA A 94 10.97 -8.20 -5.07
C ALA A 94 9.51 -8.53 -5.41
N LEU A 95 8.95 -9.50 -4.67
CA LEU A 95 7.52 -9.86 -4.71
C LEU A 95 6.83 -9.43 -3.42
N ILE A 96 5.70 -8.73 -3.53
CA ILE A 96 4.86 -8.37 -2.37
C ILE A 96 3.74 -9.39 -2.25
N ILE A 97 3.76 -10.23 -1.21
CA ILE A 97 2.90 -11.41 -1.05
C ILE A 97 2.20 -11.38 0.31
N SER A 98 0.92 -11.80 0.36
CA SER A 98 0.15 -11.96 1.61
C SER A 98 -0.12 -13.41 1.97
N ASP A 99 -0.19 -14.28 0.98
CA ASP A 99 -0.64 -15.65 1.09
C ASP A 99 0.54 -16.62 1.12
N VAL A 100 0.57 -17.52 2.10
CA VAL A 100 1.67 -18.50 2.27
C VAL A 100 1.77 -19.50 1.13
N GLY A 101 0.64 -19.85 0.49
CA GLY A 101 0.61 -20.72 -0.69
C GLY A 101 1.22 -20.05 -1.91
N ILE A 102 0.92 -18.76 -2.12
CA ILE A 102 1.53 -17.94 -3.18
C ILE A 102 3.02 -17.76 -2.90
N MET A 103 3.44 -17.55 -1.65
CA MET A 103 4.85 -17.46 -1.28
C MET A 103 5.60 -18.75 -1.61
N ARG A 104 5.03 -19.91 -1.28
CA ARG A 104 5.62 -21.21 -1.60
C ARG A 104 5.76 -21.41 -3.10
N LEU A 105 4.75 -21.02 -3.87
CA LEU A 105 4.80 -21.06 -5.32
C LEU A 105 5.89 -20.13 -5.88
N ALA A 106 5.94 -18.89 -5.41
CA ALA A 106 6.96 -17.91 -5.80
C ALA A 106 8.39 -18.44 -5.55
N LYS A 107 8.65 -19.01 -4.39
CA LYS A 107 9.98 -19.60 -4.08
C LYS A 107 10.36 -20.78 -4.98
N LYS A 108 9.39 -21.55 -5.47
CA LYS A 108 9.63 -22.62 -6.43
C LYS A 108 10.17 -22.10 -7.77
N TYR A 109 9.62 -20.99 -8.26
CA TYR A 109 9.97 -20.43 -9.59
C TYR A 109 11.04 -19.33 -9.53
N MET A 110 11.11 -18.60 -8.42
CA MET A 110 12.00 -17.45 -8.22
C MET A 110 12.70 -17.54 -6.85
N PRO A 111 13.55 -18.55 -6.61
CA PRO A 111 14.14 -18.81 -5.29
C PRO A 111 15.03 -17.68 -4.77
N ASN A 112 15.59 -16.87 -5.65
CA ASN A 112 16.52 -15.78 -5.32
C ASN A 112 15.88 -14.39 -5.37
N THR A 113 14.57 -14.29 -5.61
CA THR A 113 13.86 -13.00 -5.60
C THR A 113 13.40 -12.67 -4.19
N ASP A 114 13.65 -11.46 -3.74
CA ASP A 114 13.25 -10.98 -2.43
C ASP A 114 11.73 -11.05 -2.22
N ILE A 115 11.32 -11.37 -1.00
CA ILE A 115 9.92 -11.44 -0.63
C ILE A 115 9.63 -10.39 0.44
N HIS A 116 8.73 -9.48 0.10
CA HIS A 116 8.16 -8.49 1.01
C HIS A 116 6.77 -8.96 1.43
N VAL A 117 6.57 -9.18 2.72
CA VAL A 117 5.27 -9.62 3.24
C VAL A 117 4.31 -8.45 3.26
N SER A 118 3.18 -8.59 2.55
CA SER A 118 2.19 -7.52 2.42
C SER A 118 1.48 -7.20 3.74
N THR A 119 1.05 -5.94 3.89
CA THR A 119 0.25 -5.48 5.04
C THR A 119 -1.01 -6.32 5.29
N GLN A 120 -1.58 -6.98 4.25
CA GLN A 120 -2.71 -7.90 4.42
C GLN A 120 -2.37 -9.18 5.19
N ALA A 121 -1.10 -9.49 5.42
CA ALA A 121 -0.71 -10.54 6.36
C ALA A 121 -0.95 -10.16 7.83
N ASN A 122 -1.30 -8.89 8.10
CA ASN A 122 -1.63 -8.35 9.43
C ASN A 122 -0.51 -8.55 10.46
N ILE A 123 0.71 -8.18 10.10
CA ILE A 123 1.87 -8.26 11.00
C ILE A 123 1.78 -7.14 12.03
N LEU A 124 1.66 -7.51 13.31
CA LEU A 124 1.43 -6.60 14.43
C LEU A 124 2.47 -6.69 15.55
N ASN A 125 3.38 -7.64 15.49
CA ASN A 125 4.35 -7.86 16.57
C ASN A 125 5.63 -8.51 16.04
N TYR A 126 6.70 -8.44 16.84
CA TYR A 126 8.02 -8.95 16.47
C TYR A 126 8.06 -10.48 16.27
N GLU A 127 7.24 -11.26 16.97
CA GLU A 127 7.21 -12.72 16.75
C GLU A 127 6.61 -13.07 15.38
N ALA A 128 5.58 -12.34 14.92
CA ALA A 128 5.06 -12.49 13.57
C ALA A 128 6.11 -12.09 12.51
N VAL A 129 6.93 -11.04 12.77
CA VAL A 129 8.04 -10.65 11.90
C VAL A 129 9.09 -11.77 11.84
N ARG A 130 9.50 -12.35 12.97
CA ARG A 130 10.44 -13.50 13.04
C ARG A 130 9.93 -14.69 12.25
N PHE A 131 8.65 -15.05 12.43
CA PHE A 131 8.06 -16.14 11.67
C PHE A 131 8.22 -15.94 10.15
N TRP A 132 7.93 -14.73 9.66
CA TRP A 132 8.08 -14.45 8.23
C TRP A 132 9.55 -14.41 7.78
N GLN A 133 10.45 -13.95 8.64
CA GLN A 133 11.90 -14.00 8.41
C GLN A 133 12.38 -15.45 8.30
N ASP A 134 11.96 -16.34 9.20
CA ASP A 134 12.28 -17.78 9.16
C ASP A 134 11.74 -18.45 7.89
N MET A 135 10.58 -17.96 7.40
CA MET A 135 10.04 -18.37 6.12
C MET A 135 10.80 -17.77 4.93
N GLY A 136 11.80 -16.92 5.16
CA GLY A 136 12.71 -16.32 4.16
C GLY A 136 12.13 -15.09 3.47
N ALA A 137 11.32 -14.31 4.17
CA ALA A 137 11.00 -12.95 3.76
C ALA A 137 12.14 -11.99 4.16
N THR A 138 12.37 -10.96 3.36
CA THR A 138 13.41 -9.95 3.58
C THR A 138 12.85 -8.63 4.09
N ARG A 139 11.54 -8.39 3.92
CA ARG A 139 10.85 -7.17 4.36
C ARG A 139 9.45 -7.47 4.88
N ALA A 140 9.06 -6.83 5.98
CA ALA A 140 7.70 -6.84 6.53
C ALA A 140 7.00 -5.49 6.30
N ILE A 141 5.90 -5.50 5.54
CA ILE A 141 5.01 -4.34 5.40
C ILE A 141 4.01 -4.42 6.55
N LEU A 142 4.23 -3.62 7.58
CA LEU A 142 3.48 -3.69 8.83
C LEU A 142 2.01 -3.31 8.66
N ALA A 143 1.18 -3.78 9.57
CA ALA A 143 -0.21 -3.37 9.66
C ALA A 143 -0.30 -1.86 10.00
N ARG A 144 -1.35 -1.20 9.48
CA ARG A 144 -1.55 0.26 9.68
C ARG A 144 -2.14 0.60 11.04
N GLU A 145 -2.50 -0.41 11.78
CA GLU A 145 -3.13 -0.33 13.10
C GLU A 145 -2.10 -0.28 14.24
N LEU A 146 -0.79 -0.32 13.90
CA LEU A 146 0.30 -0.25 14.89
C LEU A 146 0.60 1.19 15.29
N PRO A 147 0.77 1.47 16.60
CA PRO A 147 1.40 2.69 17.07
C PRO A 147 2.90 2.70 16.77
N ILE A 148 3.49 3.89 16.67
CA ILE A 148 4.90 4.05 16.29
C ILE A 148 5.87 3.39 17.31
N GLN A 149 5.49 3.33 18.57
CA GLN A 149 6.28 2.69 19.64
C GLN A 149 6.43 1.19 19.41
N ASP A 150 5.36 0.52 18.94
CA ASP A 150 5.39 -0.90 18.62
C ASP A 150 6.25 -1.17 17.37
N VAL A 151 6.21 -0.26 16.39
CA VAL A 151 7.11 -0.34 15.22
C VAL A 151 8.57 -0.25 15.65
N ALA A 152 8.91 0.67 16.52
CA ALA A 152 10.27 0.82 17.06
C ALA A 152 10.71 -0.42 17.87
N GLU A 153 9.82 -0.99 18.68
CA GLU A 153 10.11 -2.25 19.41
C GLU A 153 10.33 -3.41 18.45
N ILE A 154 9.52 -3.55 17.41
CA ILE A 154 9.71 -4.58 16.37
C ILE A 154 11.10 -4.44 15.75
N LYS A 155 11.50 -3.23 15.34
CA LYS A 155 12.83 -3.01 14.76
C LYS A 155 13.96 -3.34 15.70
N GLN A 156 13.81 -3.00 16.98
CA GLN A 156 14.80 -3.33 18.02
C GLN A 156 14.93 -4.85 18.23
N LYS A 157 13.82 -5.60 18.18
CA LYS A 157 13.80 -7.05 18.42
C LYS A 157 14.20 -7.89 17.20
N VAL A 158 14.03 -7.36 15.99
CA VAL A 158 14.34 -8.04 14.72
C VAL A 158 15.06 -7.06 13.78
N PRO A 159 16.28 -6.62 14.12
CA PRO A 159 17.01 -5.56 13.41
C PRO A 159 17.35 -5.90 11.95
N GLU A 160 17.52 -7.19 11.64
CA GLU A 160 17.88 -7.66 10.30
C GLU A 160 16.71 -7.61 9.31
N MET A 161 15.46 -7.59 9.81
CA MET A 161 14.29 -7.49 8.96
C MET A 161 14.05 -6.05 8.52
N GLU A 162 13.92 -5.81 7.22
CA GLU A 162 13.48 -4.51 6.74
C GLU A 162 12.01 -4.28 7.11
N LEU A 163 11.71 -3.11 7.63
CA LEU A 163 10.35 -2.68 7.96
C LEU A 163 9.86 -1.63 6.97
N GLU A 164 8.65 -1.86 6.44
CA GLU A 164 7.96 -0.93 5.55
C GLU A 164 6.64 -0.48 6.17
N CYS A 165 6.39 0.82 6.20
CA CYS A 165 5.16 1.41 6.71
C CYS A 165 4.49 2.31 5.67
N PHE A 166 3.17 2.31 5.64
CA PHE A 166 2.45 3.32 4.88
C PHE A 166 2.55 4.68 5.56
N ILE A 167 2.88 5.71 4.78
CA ILE A 167 3.01 7.09 5.27
C ILE A 167 1.98 8.05 4.66
N HIS A 168 1.30 7.63 3.57
CA HIS A 168 0.35 8.50 2.86
C HIS A 168 -0.71 7.73 2.11
N GLY A 169 -1.89 8.34 2.01
CA GLY A 169 -2.97 7.94 1.12
C GLY A 169 -4.13 7.23 1.81
N ALA A 170 -5.02 6.66 1.01
CA ALA A 170 -6.29 6.13 1.46
C ALA A 170 -6.14 4.97 2.45
N GLN A 171 -6.77 5.09 3.62
CA GLN A 171 -6.90 4.00 4.58
C GLN A 171 -8.14 3.14 4.28
N CYS A 172 -8.14 1.90 4.78
CA CYS A 172 -9.29 1.02 4.79
C CYS A 172 -9.95 1.05 6.17
N VAL A 173 -11.30 1.00 6.21
CA VAL A 173 -12.04 0.85 7.47
C VAL A 173 -11.81 -0.51 8.12
N SER A 174 -11.48 -1.51 7.30
CA SER A 174 -11.21 -2.87 7.78
C SER A 174 -9.75 -3.04 8.16
N PHE A 175 -9.50 -3.92 9.10
CA PHE A 175 -8.18 -4.22 9.62
C PHE A 175 -7.23 -4.65 8.48
N SER A 176 -6.26 -3.80 8.18
CA SER A 176 -5.28 -3.96 7.08
C SER A 176 -5.87 -4.43 5.74
N GLY A 177 -7.12 -4.03 5.46
CA GLY A 177 -7.79 -4.28 4.18
C GLY A 177 -8.50 -5.62 4.05
N ARG A 178 -8.57 -6.46 5.07
CA ARG A 178 -9.39 -7.69 5.07
C ARG A 178 -10.86 -7.35 5.30
N CYS A 179 -11.69 -7.47 4.25
CA CYS A 179 -13.07 -7.00 4.27
C CYS A 179 -14.01 -7.86 3.44
N LEU A 180 -15.19 -8.13 4.00
CA LEU A 180 -16.29 -8.79 3.29
C LEU A 180 -17.41 -7.82 2.89
N LEU A 181 -17.36 -6.55 3.32
CA LEU A 181 -18.45 -5.60 3.12
C LEU A 181 -18.80 -5.40 1.64
N SER A 182 -17.78 -5.33 0.77
CA SER A 182 -18.00 -5.19 -0.68
C SER A 182 -18.67 -6.42 -1.27
N ASP A 183 -18.26 -7.61 -0.86
CA ASP A 183 -18.84 -8.88 -1.28
C ASP A 183 -20.32 -8.96 -0.88
N TYR A 184 -20.61 -8.68 0.40
CA TYR A 184 -21.95 -8.63 0.95
C TYR A 184 -22.86 -7.61 0.25
N MET A 185 -22.39 -6.35 0.09
CA MET A 185 -23.18 -5.26 -0.49
C MET A 185 -23.37 -5.37 -2.03
N THR A 186 -22.68 -6.28 -2.68
CA THR A 186 -22.79 -6.51 -4.14
C THR A 186 -23.19 -7.94 -4.50
N ASN A 187 -23.76 -8.68 -3.54
CA ASN A 187 -24.20 -10.07 -3.73
C ASN A 187 -23.13 -10.97 -4.38
N GLY A 188 -21.87 -10.84 -3.97
CA GLY A 188 -20.77 -11.67 -4.44
C GLY A 188 -20.09 -11.18 -5.73
N GLU A 189 -20.59 -10.12 -6.38
CA GLU A 189 -20.02 -9.64 -7.64
C GLU A 189 -18.67 -8.92 -7.47
N ARG A 190 -18.43 -8.27 -6.31
CA ARG A 190 -17.26 -7.43 -6.09
C ARG A 190 -16.54 -7.74 -4.79
N LYS A 191 -15.54 -8.62 -4.89
CA LYS A 191 -14.78 -9.13 -3.75
C LYS A 191 -13.56 -8.26 -3.45
N ALA A 192 -13.55 -7.64 -2.26
CA ALA A 192 -12.43 -6.81 -1.80
C ALA A 192 -11.10 -7.60 -1.75
N ASN A 193 -11.17 -8.83 -1.27
CA ASN A 193 -10.00 -9.70 -1.08
C ASN A 193 -9.43 -10.29 -2.38
N SER A 194 -10.11 -10.08 -3.50
CA SER A 194 -9.64 -10.40 -4.86
C SER A 194 -9.38 -9.13 -5.69
N GLY A 195 -9.17 -7.99 -5.05
CA GLY A 195 -8.83 -6.73 -5.73
C GLY A 195 -10.00 -5.93 -6.29
N ASN A 196 -11.24 -6.41 -6.14
CA ASN A 196 -12.43 -5.83 -6.75
C ASN A 196 -13.36 -5.13 -5.75
N CYS A 197 -12.82 -4.31 -4.85
CA CYS A 197 -13.61 -3.59 -3.85
C CYS A 197 -14.48 -2.49 -4.48
N SER A 198 -15.81 -2.50 -4.17
CA SER A 198 -16.76 -1.43 -4.57
C SER A 198 -16.68 -0.20 -3.67
N GLN A 199 -15.92 -0.28 -2.58
CA GLN A 199 -15.75 0.78 -1.58
C GLN A 199 -17.06 1.20 -0.90
N PRO A 200 -17.91 0.27 -0.41
CA PRO A 200 -19.19 0.63 0.18
C PRO A 200 -19.02 1.45 1.47
N CYS A 201 -17.90 1.30 2.18
CA CYS A 201 -17.58 2.13 3.34
C CYS A 201 -17.48 3.64 3.02
N ARG A 202 -17.50 4.02 1.73
CA ARG A 202 -17.41 5.41 1.25
C ARG A 202 -18.71 5.91 0.62
N TRP A 203 -19.75 5.07 0.59
CA TRP A 203 -21.07 5.48 0.13
C TRP A 203 -21.75 6.33 1.19
N SER A 204 -22.66 7.20 0.75
CA SER A 204 -23.51 7.94 1.66
C SER A 204 -24.62 7.03 2.20
N TYR A 205 -24.81 7.04 3.51
CA TYR A 205 -25.82 6.25 4.20
C TYR A 205 -26.74 7.15 5.04
N LYS A 206 -27.94 6.65 5.31
CA LYS A 206 -28.85 7.22 6.32
C LYS A 206 -29.18 6.13 7.32
N LEU A 207 -29.21 6.45 8.59
CA LEU A 207 -29.75 5.55 9.60
C LEU A 207 -31.27 5.55 9.54
N VAL A 208 -31.85 4.36 9.56
CA VAL A 208 -33.27 4.12 9.67
C VAL A 208 -33.50 3.30 10.92
N GLU A 209 -34.37 3.78 11.80
CA GLU A 209 -34.81 3.04 12.96
C GLU A 209 -36.04 2.21 12.57
N GLU A 210 -35.99 0.89 12.84
CA GLU A 210 -36.94 -0.10 12.31
C GLU A 210 -38.40 0.18 12.72
N THR A 211 -38.62 0.70 13.93
CA THR A 211 -39.97 1.00 14.44
C THR A 211 -40.50 2.34 13.93
N ARG A 212 -39.73 3.13 13.20
CA ARG A 212 -40.09 4.44 12.63
C ARG A 212 -39.79 4.50 11.13
N PRO A 213 -40.46 3.67 10.33
CA PRO A 213 -40.21 3.62 8.88
C PRO A 213 -40.50 4.98 8.24
N GLY A 214 -39.61 5.43 7.36
CA GLY A 214 -39.70 6.74 6.68
C GLY A 214 -39.05 7.91 7.44
N GLN A 215 -38.57 7.71 8.66
CA GLN A 215 -37.70 8.67 9.34
C GLN A 215 -36.24 8.32 9.10
N TYR A 216 -35.48 9.29 8.58
CA TYR A 216 -34.04 9.14 8.27
C TYR A 216 -33.25 10.03 9.22
N TYR A 217 -32.29 9.45 9.90
CA TYR A 217 -31.38 10.17 10.77
C TYR A 217 -30.05 10.32 10.04
N GLU A 218 -29.63 11.57 9.84
CA GLU A 218 -28.31 11.86 9.30
C GLU A 218 -27.27 11.68 10.39
N ILE A 219 -26.14 11.08 10.04
CA ILE A 219 -24.98 10.99 10.92
C ILE A 219 -23.95 11.96 10.37
N GLU A 220 -23.81 13.10 11.02
CA GLU A 220 -22.81 14.09 10.67
C GLU A 220 -21.47 13.74 11.32
N GLU A 221 -20.43 13.52 10.51
CA GLU A 221 -19.08 13.32 10.99
C GLU A 221 -18.18 14.55 10.74
N ASN A 222 -18.50 15.41 9.78
CA ASN A 222 -17.83 16.67 9.53
C ASN A 222 -18.62 17.60 8.59
N GLU A 223 -18.09 18.82 8.34
CA GLU A 223 -18.66 19.89 7.51
C GLU A 223 -18.99 19.49 6.04
N LYS A 224 -18.63 18.29 5.58
CA LYS A 224 -18.83 17.81 4.21
C LYS A 224 -19.82 16.67 4.05
N GLY A 225 -20.52 16.27 5.13
CA GLY A 225 -21.57 15.25 5.12
C GLY A 225 -21.16 13.91 5.73
N THR A 226 -22.14 13.02 5.77
CA THR A 226 -22.13 11.77 6.53
C THR A 226 -21.42 10.65 5.79
N HIS A 227 -20.30 10.21 6.31
CA HIS A 227 -19.62 9.00 5.87
C HIS A 227 -19.38 8.10 7.08
N ILE A 228 -20.37 7.31 7.49
CA ILE A 228 -20.33 6.47 8.70
C ILE A 228 -19.08 5.60 8.81
N LEU A 229 -18.56 5.15 7.70
CA LEU A 229 -17.42 4.21 7.62
C LEU A 229 -16.20 4.78 6.85
N SER A 230 -16.27 6.03 6.38
CA SER A 230 -15.19 6.61 5.57
C SER A 230 -14.05 7.10 6.45
N THR A 231 -12.93 6.41 6.40
CA THR A 231 -11.69 6.85 7.07
C THR A 231 -11.07 8.04 6.33
N LYS A 232 -10.47 8.96 7.08
CA LYS A 232 -9.58 10.01 6.52
C LYS A 232 -8.38 9.39 5.83
N ASP A 233 -7.72 10.14 4.96
CA ASP A 233 -6.48 9.70 4.32
C ASP A 233 -5.30 9.86 5.28
N LEU A 234 -4.37 8.91 5.27
CA LEU A 234 -3.13 8.99 6.05
C LEU A 234 -2.22 10.08 5.50
N CYS A 235 -1.58 10.86 6.38
CA CYS A 235 -0.51 11.76 6.01
C CYS A 235 0.46 11.96 7.19
N LEU A 236 1.66 11.43 7.05
CA LEU A 236 2.72 11.48 8.09
C LEU A 236 3.88 12.41 7.72
N VAL A 237 3.69 13.33 6.77
CA VAL A 237 4.76 14.22 6.32
C VAL A 237 5.34 15.09 7.45
N LYS A 238 4.52 15.45 8.45
CA LYS A 238 4.97 16.21 9.64
C LYS A 238 5.68 15.35 10.69
N HIS A 239 5.65 14.02 10.54
CA HIS A 239 6.14 13.04 11.51
C HIS A 239 7.23 12.14 10.92
N LEU A 240 7.91 12.60 9.84
CA LEU A 240 8.96 11.81 9.18
C LEU A 240 10.15 11.56 10.09
N LYS A 241 10.47 12.50 10.99
CA LYS A 241 11.54 12.33 11.99
C LYS A 241 11.26 11.14 12.88
N GLU A 242 10.09 11.08 13.49
CA GLU A 242 9.66 10.00 14.38
C GLU A 242 9.62 8.66 13.65
N MET A 243 9.17 8.64 12.39
CA MET A 243 9.13 7.45 11.57
C MET A 243 10.54 6.92 11.24
N ILE A 244 11.50 7.81 10.96
CA ILE A 244 12.92 7.46 10.71
C ILE A 244 13.58 6.97 12.00
N GLU A 245 13.33 7.63 13.11
CA GLU A 245 13.87 7.25 14.43
C GLU A 245 13.32 5.91 14.92
N ALA A 246 12.10 5.54 14.53
CA ALA A 246 11.54 4.20 14.78
C ALA A 246 12.23 3.09 13.95
N GLY A 247 13.14 3.44 13.04
CA GLY A 247 13.93 2.49 12.26
C GLY A 247 13.21 1.90 11.06
N ILE A 248 12.26 2.62 10.47
CA ILE A 248 11.55 2.18 9.26
C ILE A 248 12.47 2.34 8.05
N ASP A 249 12.62 1.27 7.26
CA ASP A 249 13.53 1.20 6.12
C ASP A 249 12.86 1.68 4.81
N SER A 250 11.53 1.54 4.70
CA SER A 250 10.79 1.93 3.49
C SER A 250 9.48 2.64 3.82
N PHE A 251 9.29 3.79 3.19
CA PHE A 251 8.11 4.65 3.28
C PHE A 251 7.20 4.45 2.08
N LYS A 252 6.06 3.82 2.30
CA LYS A 252 5.11 3.45 1.24
C LYS A 252 3.97 4.45 1.10
N VAL A 253 3.71 4.85 -0.12
CA VAL A 253 2.55 5.67 -0.49
C VAL A 253 1.46 4.79 -1.12
N GLU A 254 0.21 4.93 -0.66
CA GLU A 254 -0.96 4.31 -1.27
C GLU A 254 -1.51 5.19 -2.40
N GLY A 255 -1.86 4.60 -3.54
CA GLY A 255 -2.44 5.40 -4.62
C GLY A 255 -2.37 4.81 -6.02
N ARG A 256 -2.29 3.49 -6.25
CA ARG A 256 -2.23 2.88 -7.60
C ARG A 256 -3.37 3.32 -8.53
N THR A 257 -4.56 3.56 -7.98
CA THR A 257 -5.74 4.00 -8.73
C THR A 257 -5.89 5.51 -8.84
N LYS A 258 -5.00 6.27 -8.21
CA LYS A 258 -5.01 7.74 -8.22
C LYS A 258 -4.50 8.30 -9.56
N SER A 259 -4.72 9.61 -9.78
CA SER A 259 -4.29 10.31 -11.01
C SER A 259 -2.77 10.41 -11.13
N LEU A 260 -2.28 10.71 -12.34
CA LEU A 260 -0.87 11.01 -12.59
C LEU A 260 -0.40 12.21 -11.75
N TYR A 261 -1.21 13.27 -11.69
CA TYR A 261 -0.93 14.44 -10.86
C TYR A 261 -0.70 14.08 -9.38
N TYR A 262 -1.60 13.24 -8.82
CA TYR A 262 -1.44 12.77 -7.43
C TYR A 262 -0.10 12.06 -7.22
N VAL A 263 0.24 11.10 -8.09
CA VAL A 263 1.49 10.34 -7.96
C VAL A 263 2.70 11.26 -8.03
N SER A 264 2.72 12.18 -8.97
CA SER A 264 3.82 13.14 -9.17
C SER A 264 3.98 14.10 -8.00
N ALA A 265 2.87 14.73 -7.57
CA ALA A 265 2.88 15.71 -6.48
C ALA A 265 3.26 15.08 -5.13
N VAL A 266 2.72 13.89 -4.83
CA VAL A 266 3.03 13.18 -3.58
C VAL A 266 4.48 12.68 -3.59
N ALA A 267 4.98 12.14 -4.70
CA ALA A 267 6.38 11.72 -4.80
C ALA A 267 7.33 12.89 -4.54
N LYS A 268 7.11 14.03 -5.22
CA LYS A 268 7.92 15.25 -5.04
C LYS A 268 7.90 15.73 -3.60
N ALA A 269 6.71 15.92 -3.02
CA ALA A 269 6.56 16.45 -1.67
C ALA A 269 7.26 15.57 -0.62
N TYR A 270 7.08 14.23 -0.70
CA TYR A 270 7.74 13.33 0.24
C TYR A 270 9.24 13.21 0.00
N ARG A 271 9.71 13.24 -1.25
CA ARG A 271 11.16 13.23 -1.52
C ARG A 271 11.84 14.44 -0.91
N GLU A 272 11.32 15.63 -1.19
CA GLU A 272 11.85 16.88 -0.64
C GLU A 272 11.76 16.92 0.89
N ALA A 273 10.63 16.46 1.47
CA ALA A 273 10.44 16.41 2.92
C ALA A 273 11.43 15.44 3.61
N ILE A 274 11.66 14.25 3.04
CA ILE A 274 12.63 13.28 3.56
C ILE A 274 14.03 13.87 3.52
N ASP A 275 14.45 14.46 2.40
CA ASP A 275 15.76 15.06 2.27
C ASP A 275 15.95 16.24 3.24
N THR A 276 14.91 17.04 3.44
CA THR A 276 14.91 18.16 4.38
C THR A 276 15.05 17.70 5.83
N VAL A 277 14.27 16.69 6.28
CA VAL A 277 14.36 16.21 7.66
C VAL A 277 15.68 15.52 7.96
N LEU A 278 16.27 14.86 6.97
CA LEU A 278 17.61 14.25 7.10
C LEU A 278 18.71 15.31 7.23
N ALA A 279 18.59 16.44 6.52
CA ALA A 279 19.52 17.54 6.61
C ALA A 279 19.32 18.37 7.89
N ASN A 280 18.07 18.57 8.32
CA ASN A 280 17.69 19.30 9.54
C ASN A 280 16.48 18.63 10.20
N PRO A 281 16.68 17.82 11.26
CA PRO A 281 15.60 17.13 11.96
C PRO A 281 14.53 18.02 12.62
N ASN A 282 14.80 19.31 12.73
CA ASN A 282 13.87 20.30 13.31
C ASN A 282 13.29 21.24 12.24
N ALA A 283 13.45 20.93 10.97
CA ALA A 283 12.89 21.74 9.89
C ALA A 283 11.35 21.75 9.94
N ASP A 284 10.77 22.89 9.54
CA ASP A 284 9.32 23.00 9.41
C ASP A 284 8.81 22.16 8.21
N MET A 285 7.93 21.21 8.48
CA MET A 285 7.31 20.35 7.47
C MET A 285 5.99 20.91 6.93
N GLN A 286 5.53 22.09 7.41
CA GLN A 286 4.27 22.70 6.98
C GLN A 286 4.21 22.94 5.46
N PRO A 287 5.28 23.44 4.78
CA PRO A 287 5.24 23.66 3.33
C PRO A 287 4.90 22.40 2.54
N TYR A 288 5.43 21.24 2.95
CA TYR A 288 5.14 19.96 2.30
C TYR A 288 3.73 19.47 2.58
N TYR A 289 3.22 19.70 3.79
CA TYR A 289 1.84 19.41 4.12
C TYR A 289 0.87 20.24 3.28
N ASP A 290 1.17 21.53 3.07
CA ASP A 290 0.35 22.44 2.25
C ASP A 290 0.34 22.00 0.77
N GLU A 291 1.47 21.48 0.24
CA GLU A 291 1.50 20.86 -1.10
C GLU A 291 0.61 19.63 -1.18
N LEU A 292 0.64 18.78 -0.15
CA LEU A 292 -0.19 17.58 -0.09
C LEU A 292 -1.69 17.89 0.07
N LEU A 293 -2.07 19.04 0.62
CA LEU A 293 -3.48 19.47 0.66
C LEU A 293 -4.05 19.78 -0.73
N LYS A 294 -3.20 20.09 -1.73
CA LYS A 294 -3.63 20.37 -3.11
C LYS A 294 -4.05 19.13 -3.90
N VAL A 295 -3.67 17.94 -3.45
CA VAL A 295 -4.13 16.69 -4.08
C VAL A 295 -5.46 16.24 -3.47
N GLY A 296 -6.28 15.53 -4.25
CA GLY A 296 -7.59 15.05 -3.79
C GLY A 296 -7.48 14.11 -2.60
N ASN A 297 -7.99 14.53 -1.45
CA ASN A 297 -8.00 13.80 -0.18
C ASN A 297 -9.35 13.94 0.54
N ARG A 298 -9.55 13.19 1.62
CA ARG A 298 -10.75 13.19 2.49
C ARG A 298 -10.48 13.78 3.87
N GLY A 299 -9.57 14.74 3.95
CA GLY A 299 -8.96 15.17 5.19
C GLY A 299 -7.84 14.20 5.61
N TYR A 300 -6.85 14.73 6.33
CA TYR A 300 -5.69 13.95 6.77
C TYR A 300 -5.75 13.56 8.24
N THR A 301 -5.12 12.44 8.56
CA THR A 301 -4.96 11.89 9.91
C THR A 301 -3.59 11.21 10.00
N THR A 302 -3.09 11.08 11.21
CA THR A 302 -1.90 10.26 11.53
C THR A 302 -2.24 8.76 11.63
N GLY A 303 -3.51 8.39 11.49
CA GLY A 303 -3.96 7.01 11.65
C GLY A 303 -3.84 6.54 13.09
N PHE A 304 -3.26 5.35 13.26
CA PHE A 304 -2.99 4.74 14.56
C PHE A 304 -1.55 4.95 15.04
N TYR A 305 -0.69 5.59 14.22
CA TYR A 305 0.72 5.76 14.56
C TYR A 305 0.94 6.75 15.72
N LEU A 306 0.11 7.81 15.79
CA LEU A 306 0.24 8.90 16.78
C LEU A 306 -1.12 9.31 17.33
#